data_b2b71d4c22545e5f887d121d1807a4fd
#
_entry.id   b2b71d4c22545e5f887d121d1807a4fd
#
_cell.length_a   1.000
_cell.length_b   1.000
_cell.length_c   1.000
_cell.angle_alpha   90.00
_cell.angle_beta   90.00
_cell.angle_gamma   90.00
#
_symmetry.space_group_name_H-M   'P 1'
#
loop_
_entity.id
_entity.type
_entity.pdbx_description
1 polymer ?
#
loop_
_entity_poly.entity_id
_entity_poly.type
_entity_poly.pdbx_seq_one_letter_code
_entity_poly.pdbx_strand_id
1 'polypeptide(L)'
;RDGRITAADATLRYQGGAFPGSPVEFGAMSAFACYDLENVRTIGYDVVTNRPKQAAYRAPGAPMAAFAVESVMEELAKKVGMAGIDFRIKNAAREGTKSSYGPTYGPIGLLSTLERAKQHPHFKAPLGPNQGRGMACGFWFNFGGQTCVSLNINNDGTVALSVGTPDIGGSRASMCLMAAEELGIPYDKVRAIVADTSSLGYNDVTDGSRTTFATGMATILAARDAIKK
;
A
#
# COMPACT_ATOMS: atom_id res chain seq x y z
N ARG A 1 0.51 -21.07 24.24
CA ARG A 1 1.88 -20.64 24.63
C ARG A 1 2.92 -21.04 23.58
N ASP A 2 2.43 -21.46 22.46
CA ASP A 2 3.23 -21.87 21.29
C ASP A 2 3.50 -20.68 20.32
N GLY A 3 3.09 -19.45 20.66
CA GLY A 3 3.25 -18.24 19.83
C GLY A 3 2.07 -17.97 18.88
N ARG A 4 0.97 -18.75 18.91
CA ARG A 4 -0.26 -18.40 18.19
C ARG A 4 -1.00 -17.30 18.93
N ILE A 5 -1.41 -16.25 18.22
CA ILE A 5 -2.25 -15.18 18.75
C ILE A 5 -3.72 -15.63 18.64
N THR A 6 -4.42 -15.67 19.75
CA THR A 6 -5.82 -16.10 19.81
C THR A 6 -6.80 -14.93 19.89
N ALA A 7 -6.33 -13.78 20.36
CA ALA A 7 -7.13 -12.56 20.44
C ALA A 7 -6.26 -11.31 20.40
N ALA A 8 -6.81 -10.23 19.85
CA ALA A 8 -6.20 -8.91 19.85
C ALA A 8 -7.25 -7.83 20.14
N ASP A 9 -6.85 -6.84 20.92
CA ASP A 9 -7.67 -5.69 21.29
C ASP A 9 -6.83 -4.42 21.18
N ALA A 10 -7.30 -3.44 20.43
CA ALA A 10 -6.64 -2.14 20.29
C ALA A 10 -7.62 -0.99 20.48
N THR A 11 -7.19 0.01 21.22
CA THR A 11 -7.87 1.30 21.34
C THR A 11 -6.97 2.40 20.80
N LEU A 12 -7.37 2.99 19.69
CA LEU A 12 -6.65 4.05 19.01
C LEU A 12 -7.29 5.41 19.32
N ARG A 13 -6.48 6.39 19.67
CA ARG A 13 -6.93 7.77 19.87
C ARG A 13 -6.08 8.69 18.99
N TYR A 14 -6.71 9.22 17.94
CA TYR A 14 -6.02 10.09 16.99
C TYR A 14 -6.53 11.51 17.12
N GLN A 15 -5.58 12.43 17.17
CA GLN A 15 -5.90 13.85 17.20
C GLN A 15 -6.41 14.30 15.84
N GLY A 16 -7.61 14.90 15.80
CA GLY A 16 -8.20 15.50 14.60
C GLY A 16 -7.81 16.95 14.37
N GLY A 17 -7.33 17.64 15.42
CA GLY A 17 -7.18 19.08 15.43
C GLY A 17 -8.50 19.77 15.78
N ALA A 18 -8.68 21.01 15.34
CA ALA A 18 -9.85 21.83 15.68
C ALA A 18 -11.17 21.36 15.03
N PHE A 19 -11.09 20.43 14.09
CA PHE A 19 -12.25 19.84 13.40
C PHE A 19 -12.16 18.31 13.37
N PRO A 20 -13.29 17.60 13.43
CA PRO A 20 -13.33 16.14 13.29
C PRO A 20 -12.74 15.63 11.97
N GLY A 21 -12.40 14.36 11.92
CA GLY A 21 -11.91 13.69 10.72
C GLY A 21 -10.41 13.41 10.75
N SER A 22 -9.90 12.90 11.89
CA SER A 22 -8.57 12.29 11.93
C SER A 22 -8.54 11.01 11.09
N PRO A 23 -7.36 10.51 10.69
CA PRO A 23 -7.26 9.26 9.93
C PRO A 23 -7.38 8.01 10.82
N VAL A 24 -8.11 8.07 11.94
CA VAL A 24 -8.25 6.94 12.88
C VAL A 24 -8.97 5.75 12.28
N GLU A 25 -9.91 5.98 11.37
CA GLU A 25 -10.64 4.93 10.67
C GLU A 25 -9.67 4.02 9.90
N PHE A 26 -8.83 4.60 9.05
CA PHE A 26 -7.83 3.82 8.29
C PHE A 26 -6.77 3.18 9.20
N GLY A 27 -6.40 3.84 10.30
CA GLY A 27 -5.55 3.26 11.33
C GLY A 27 -6.19 2.03 11.96
N ALA A 28 -7.48 2.10 12.30
CA ALA A 28 -8.22 0.98 12.88
C ALA A 28 -8.37 -0.20 11.90
N MET A 29 -8.66 0.09 10.62
CA MET A 29 -8.76 -0.92 9.58
C MET A 29 -7.42 -1.64 9.32
N SER A 30 -6.31 -0.91 9.34
CA SER A 30 -4.99 -1.46 9.04
C SER A 30 -4.28 -2.12 10.22
N ALA A 31 -4.69 -1.83 11.46
CA ALA A 31 -3.97 -2.20 12.68
C ALA A 31 -3.57 -3.68 12.73
N PHE A 32 -4.48 -4.58 12.46
CA PHE A 32 -4.25 -6.02 12.51
C PHE A 32 -4.39 -6.72 11.15
N ALA A 33 -4.46 -5.98 10.07
CA ALA A 33 -4.72 -6.52 8.73
C ALA A 33 -3.66 -7.53 8.23
N CYS A 34 -2.44 -7.47 8.78
CA CYS A 34 -1.38 -8.41 8.45
C CYS A 34 -1.50 -9.78 9.14
N TYR A 35 -2.46 -9.95 10.05
CA TYR A 35 -2.51 -11.12 10.94
C TYR A 35 -3.79 -11.93 10.78
N ASP A 36 -3.65 -13.25 10.92
CA ASP A 36 -4.74 -14.21 10.96
C ASP A 36 -5.22 -14.39 12.41
N LEU A 37 -6.29 -13.68 12.77
CA LEU A 37 -6.80 -13.59 14.14
C LEU A 37 -8.24 -14.08 14.22
N GLU A 38 -8.52 -14.98 15.18
CA GLU A 38 -9.88 -15.46 15.42
C GLU A 38 -10.75 -14.42 16.12
N ASN A 39 -10.17 -13.70 17.08
CA ASN A 39 -10.87 -12.70 17.87
C ASN A 39 -10.11 -11.37 17.80
N VAL A 40 -10.78 -10.36 17.26
CA VAL A 40 -10.18 -9.02 17.13
C VAL A 40 -11.20 -7.94 17.46
N ARG A 41 -10.77 -6.97 18.23
CA ARG A 41 -11.51 -5.74 18.49
C ARG A 41 -10.59 -4.54 18.27
N THR A 42 -11.05 -3.59 17.48
CA THR A 42 -10.37 -2.31 17.31
C THR A 42 -11.36 -1.18 17.52
N ILE A 43 -11.05 -0.26 18.43
CA ILE A 43 -11.85 0.93 18.71
C ILE A 43 -11.02 2.15 18.36
N GLY A 44 -11.54 3.00 17.50
CA GLY A 44 -10.94 4.27 17.10
C GLY A 44 -11.69 5.46 17.69
N TYR A 45 -10.98 6.39 18.30
CA TYR A 45 -11.50 7.68 18.75
C TYR A 45 -10.88 8.80 17.96
N ASP A 46 -11.71 9.61 17.33
CA ASP A 46 -11.32 10.87 16.71
C ASP A 46 -11.39 11.97 17.77
N VAL A 47 -10.24 12.53 18.16
CA VAL A 47 -10.12 13.45 19.29
C VAL A 47 -9.95 14.87 18.77
N VAL A 48 -10.96 15.71 18.98
CA VAL A 48 -10.87 17.14 18.66
C VAL A 48 -10.01 17.85 19.71
N THR A 49 -9.11 18.71 19.23
CA THR A 49 -8.15 19.44 20.07
C THR A 49 -7.91 20.85 19.54
N ASN A 50 -7.45 21.78 20.38
CA ASN A 50 -7.07 23.15 19.98
C ASN A 50 -5.73 23.18 19.21
N ARG A 51 -5.65 22.44 18.11
CA ARG A 51 -4.49 22.38 17.23
C ARG A 51 -4.92 22.49 15.77
N PRO A 52 -4.00 22.77 14.84
CA PRO A 52 -4.33 22.73 13.41
C PRO A 52 -4.97 21.40 13.00
N LYS A 53 -5.89 21.47 12.03
CA LYS A 53 -6.56 20.29 11.47
C LYS A 53 -5.54 19.26 10.97
N GLN A 54 -5.69 18.03 11.40
CA GLN A 54 -4.96 16.92 10.85
C GLN A 54 -5.61 16.46 9.53
N ALA A 55 -4.79 16.15 8.55
CA ALA A 55 -5.26 15.71 7.25
C ALA A 55 -4.51 14.43 6.80
N ALA A 56 -4.96 13.88 5.69
CA ALA A 56 -4.34 12.69 5.12
C ALA A 56 -2.89 12.94 4.71
N TYR A 57 -1.99 12.09 5.15
CA TYR A 57 -0.61 12.06 4.72
C TYR A 57 -0.17 10.61 4.55
N ARG A 58 0.25 10.22 3.36
CA ARG A 58 0.82 8.94 2.92
C ARG A 58 0.42 7.74 3.80
N ALA A 59 -0.54 6.93 3.35
CA ALA A 59 -1.18 5.87 4.11
C ALA A 59 -1.80 6.38 5.43
N PRO A 60 -2.78 7.30 5.38
CA PRO A 60 -3.29 8.02 6.55
C PRO A 60 -3.67 7.08 7.69
N GLY A 61 -3.08 7.28 8.87
CA GLY A 61 -3.37 6.48 10.06
C GLY A 61 -2.67 5.15 10.16
N ALA A 62 -2.34 4.50 9.04
CA ALA A 62 -1.74 3.16 9.04
C ALA A 62 -0.33 3.11 9.66
N PRO A 63 0.61 4.04 9.37
CA PRO A 63 1.94 3.98 9.98
C PRO A 63 1.90 4.08 11.51
N MET A 64 1.01 4.90 12.06
CA MET A 64 0.84 5.06 13.51
C MET A 64 0.30 3.78 14.16
N ALA A 65 -0.70 3.16 13.54
CA ALA A 65 -1.26 1.89 14.00
C ALA A 65 -0.22 0.76 13.87
N ALA A 66 0.48 0.69 12.73
CA ALA A 66 1.53 -0.30 12.51
C ALA A 66 2.66 -0.17 13.52
N PHE A 67 3.13 1.05 13.83
CA PHE A 67 4.18 1.25 14.84
C PHE A 67 3.76 0.68 16.21
N ALA A 68 2.53 0.96 16.65
CA ALA A 68 2.03 0.47 17.94
C ALA A 68 1.88 -1.06 17.94
N VAL A 69 1.21 -1.61 16.92
CA VAL A 69 0.95 -3.06 16.83
C VAL A 69 2.26 -3.84 16.68
N GLU A 70 3.13 -3.43 15.79
CA GLU A 70 4.38 -4.15 15.52
C GLU A 70 5.37 -4.09 16.69
N SER A 71 5.35 -3.01 17.48
CA SER A 71 6.09 -2.95 18.74
C SER A 71 5.61 -4.00 19.73
N VAL A 72 4.29 -4.15 19.89
CA VAL A 72 3.70 -5.20 20.73
C VAL A 72 4.00 -6.60 20.19
N MET A 73 3.93 -6.80 18.88
CA MET A 73 4.28 -8.09 18.25
C MET A 73 5.73 -8.49 18.52
N GLU A 74 6.65 -7.53 18.49
CA GLU A 74 8.05 -7.78 18.82
C GLU A 74 8.25 -8.14 20.31
N GLU A 75 7.55 -7.45 21.21
CA GLU A 75 7.57 -7.79 22.63
C GLU A 75 6.97 -9.16 22.93
N LEU A 76 5.86 -9.52 22.25
CA LEU A 76 5.25 -10.85 22.40
C LEU A 76 6.18 -11.95 21.90
N ALA A 77 6.82 -11.75 20.74
CA ALA A 77 7.79 -12.70 20.20
C ALA A 77 8.91 -12.99 21.22
N LYS A 78 9.48 -11.92 21.82
CA LYS A 78 10.49 -12.04 22.88
C LYS A 78 9.98 -12.79 24.11
N LYS A 79 8.76 -12.48 24.57
CA LYS A 79 8.14 -13.13 25.75
C LYS A 79 7.88 -14.63 25.57
N VAL A 80 7.63 -15.08 24.33
CA VAL A 80 7.44 -16.49 24.03
C VAL A 80 8.73 -17.19 23.56
N GLY A 81 9.87 -16.47 23.53
CA GLY A 81 11.17 -17.01 23.13
C GLY A 81 11.27 -17.31 21.63
N MET A 82 10.53 -16.61 20.78
CA MET A 82 10.49 -16.79 19.33
C MET A 82 11.17 -15.62 18.62
N ALA A 83 11.87 -15.89 17.51
CA ALA A 83 12.37 -14.80 16.67
C ALA A 83 11.19 -14.01 16.08
N GLY A 84 11.32 -12.67 16.02
CA GLY A 84 10.24 -11.79 15.58
C GLY A 84 9.68 -12.13 14.20
N ILE A 85 10.53 -12.56 13.27
CA ILE A 85 10.09 -12.99 11.94
C ILE A 85 9.29 -14.31 11.98
N ASP A 86 9.69 -15.27 12.81
CA ASP A 86 9.00 -16.55 12.95
C ASP A 86 7.64 -16.38 13.63
N PHE A 87 7.56 -15.48 14.59
CA PHE A 87 6.31 -15.10 15.22
C PHE A 87 5.32 -14.50 14.21
N ARG A 88 5.81 -13.63 13.32
CA ARG A 88 4.99 -13.06 12.24
C ARG A 88 4.59 -14.09 11.20
N ILE A 89 5.49 -14.94 10.73
CA ILE A 89 5.18 -16.05 9.81
C ILE A 89 4.09 -16.96 10.38
N LYS A 90 4.18 -17.28 11.68
CA LYS A 90 3.20 -18.15 12.35
C LYS A 90 1.80 -17.54 12.39
N ASN A 91 1.70 -16.22 12.51
CA ASN A 91 0.44 -15.50 12.66
C ASN A 91 0.04 -14.70 11.41
N ALA A 92 0.77 -14.81 10.30
CA ALA A 92 0.52 -14.07 9.08
C ALA A 92 -0.84 -14.38 8.47
N ALA A 93 -1.53 -13.34 8.01
CA ALA A 93 -2.69 -13.48 7.14
C ALA A 93 -2.31 -14.18 5.82
N ARG A 94 -3.24 -14.93 5.26
CA ARG A 94 -3.07 -15.75 4.03
C ARG A 94 -4.33 -15.65 3.19
N GLU A 95 -4.28 -16.21 2.02
CA GLU A 95 -5.49 -16.45 1.23
C GLU A 95 -6.53 -17.17 2.09
N GLY A 96 -7.77 -16.68 2.05
CA GLY A 96 -8.88 -17.18 2.85
C GLY A 96 -8.97 -16.62 4.28
N THR A 97 -7.96 -15.91 4.79
CA THR A 97 -8.06 -15.23 6.09
C THR A 97 -9.12 -14.13 6.03
N LYS A 98 -10.07 -14.15 6.98
CA LYS A 98 -10.95 -13.01 7.21
C LYS A 98 -10.17 -11.90 7.87
N SER A 99 -10.02 -10.77 7.17
CA SER A 99 -9.27 -9.64 7.69
C SER A 99 -9.93 -9.00 8.91
N SER A 100 -9.15 -8.33 9.73
CA SER A 100 -9.63 -7.61 10.91
C SER A 100 -10.63 -6.47 10.60
N TYR A 101 -10.70 -6.02 9.36
CA TYR A 101 -11.61 -4.97 8.91
C TYR A 101 -12.78 -5.48 8.03
N GLY A 102 -12.95 -6.80 7.87
CA GLY A 102 -14.12 -7.43 7.29
C GLY A 102 -13.91 -8.33 6.08
N PRO A 103 -13.25 -7.88 4.99
CA PRO A 103 -13.08 -8.69 3.78
C PRO A 103 -12.28 -9.97 4.01
N THR A 104 -12.56 -11.00 3.22
CA THR A 104 -11.72 -12.20 3.13
C THR A 104 -10.67 -11.97 2.06
N TYR A 105 -9.40 -12.28 2.38
CA TYR A 105 -8.32 -12.12 1.43
C TYR A 105 -8.37 -13.15 0.31
N GLY A 106 -8.23 -12.66 -0.92
CA GLY A 106 -7.84 -13.48 -2.06
C GLY A 106 -6.35 -13.85 -1.99
N PRO A 107 -5.72 -14.19 -3.12
CA PRO A 107 -4.29 -14.45 -3.18
C PRO A 107 -3.48 -13.24 -2.69
N ILE A 108 -2.69 -13.43 -1.63
CA ILE A 108 -1.80 -12.42 -1.04
C ILE A 108 -0.40 -13.00 -0.82
N GLY A 109 0.62 -12.17 -1.06
CA GLY A 109 2.03 -12.58 -0.98
C GLY A 109 2.71 -12.36 0.37
N LEU A 110 1.98 -12.07 1.46
CA LEU A 110 2.60 -11.72 2.75
C LEU A 110 3.51 -12.83 3.27
N LEU A 111 3.01 -14.06 3.33
CA LEU A 111 3.78 -15.19 3.85
C LEU A 111 5.05 -15.44 3.04
N SER A 112 4.95 -15.50 1.72
CA SER A 112 6.10 -15.69 0.83
C SER A 112 7.12 -14.54 0.93
N THR A 113 6.66 -13.31 1.15
CA THR A 113 7.51 -12.14 1.39
C THR A 113 8.29 -12.28 2.70
N LEU A 114 7.63 -12.70 3.78
CA LEU A 114 8.27 -12.94 5.07
C LEU A 114 9.30 -14.07 5.00
N GLU A 115 8.97 -15.18 4.35
CA GLU A 115 9.88 -16.31 4.14
C GLU A 115 11.10 -15.89 3.30
N ARG A 116 10.89 -15.12 2.24
CA ARG A 116 11.98 -14.57 1.43
C ARG A 116 12.87 -13.64 2.21
N ALA A 117 12.29 -12.75 3.03
CA ALA A 117 13.05 -11.87 3.91
C ALA A 117 13.90 -12.66 4.91
N LYS A 118 13.34 -13.71 5.53
CA LYS A 118 14.05 -14.61 6.45
C LYS A 118 15.25 -15.28 5.80
N GLN A 119 15.15 -15.64 4.53
CA GLN A 119 16.21 -16.30 3.76
C GLN A 119 17.28 -15.33 3.26
N HIS A 120 17.00 -14.03 3.22
CA HIS A 120 17.90 -13.04 2.63
C HIS A 120 19.23 -12.98 3.40
N PRO A 121 20.39 -12.90 2.72
CA PRO A 121 21.70 -12.83 3.38
C PRO A 121 21.82 -11.68 4.39
N HIS A 122 21.27 -10.51 4.06
CA HIS A 122 21.27 -9.36 4.97
C HIS A 122 20.58 -9.66 6.31
N PHE A 123 19.49 -10.45 6.29
CA PHE A 123 18.77 -10.80 7.52
C PHE A 123 19.63 -11.68 8.47
N LYS A 124 20.52 -12.48 7.90
CA LYS A 124 21.42 -13.41 8.63
C LYS A 124 22.79 -12.82 8.91
N ALA A 125 23.16 -11.71 8.29
CA ALA A 125 24.47 -11.11 8.46
C ALA A 125 24.74 -10.75 9.94
N PRO A 126 25.96 -10.95 10.45
CA PRO A 126 26.31 -10.54 11.81
C PRO A 126 26.16 -9.04 11.99
N LEU A 127 25.78 -8.62 13.18
CA LEU A 127 25.70 -7.22 13.57
C LEU A 127 26.99 -6.78 14.25
N GLY A 128 27.46 -5.60 13.89
CA GLY A 128 28.58 -4.94 14.58
C GLY A 128 28.14 -4.26 15.86
N PRO A 129 29.08 -3.65 16.60
CA PRO A 129 28.76 -2.87 17.79
C PRO A 129 27.77 -1.74 17.47
N ASN A 130 26.79 -1.52 18.35
CA ASN A 130 25.76 -0.47 18.21
C ASN A 130 24.89 -0.60 16.95
N GLN A 131 24.81 -1.76 16.33
CA GLN A 131 23.91 -2.05 15.23
C GLN A 131 22.71 -2.85 15.71
N GLY A 132 21.55 -2.57 15.10
CA GLY A 132 20.30 -3.31 15.32
C GLY A 132 19.67 -3.73 14.02
N ARG A 133 18.90 -4.80 14.06
CA ARG A 133 18.05 -5.23 12.95
C ARG A 133 16.64 -5.38 13.46
N GLY A 134 15.72 -4.73 12.77
CA GLY A 134 14.29 -4.85 13.03
C GLY A 134 13.54 -5.20 11.76
N MET A 135 12.34 -5.74 11.92
CA MET A 135 11.37 -5.87 10.85
C MET A 135 9.96 -5.62 11.40
N ALA A 136 9.11 -5.16 10.52
CA ALA A 136 7.70 -4.94 10.81
C ALA A 136 6.88 -5.30 9.58
N CYS A 137 5.61 -5.67 9.78
CA CYS A 137 4.63 -5.79 8.74
C CYS A 137 3.84 -4.48 8.61
N GLY A 138 3.36 -4.18 7.42
CA GLY A 138 2.50 -3.05 7.17
C GLY A 138 1.41 -3.40 6.16
N PHE A 139 0.29 -2.72 6.26
CA PHE A 139 -0.83 -2.89 5.37
C PHE A 139 -1.35 -1.53 4.91
N TRP A 140 -1.68 -1.45 3.63
CA TRP A 140 -2.42 -0.34 3.06
C TRP A 140 -3.29 -0.83 1.91
N PHE A 141 -4.41 -0.17 1.72
CA PHE A 141 -5.33 -0.46 0.62
C PHE A 141 -4.84 0.21 -0.66
N ASN A 142 -5.15 -0.39 -1.81
CA ASN A 142 -5.16 0.30 -3.08
C ASN A 142 -6.60 0.66 -3.43
N PHE A 143 -6.91 1.94 -3.42
CA PHE A 143 -8.20 2.40 -3.90
C PHE A 143 -8.21 2.40 -5.44
N GLY A 144 -9.28 1.90 -6.03
CA GLY A 144 -9.49 1.96 -7.47
C GLY A 144 -9.89 3.37 -7.91
N GLY A 145 -11.10 3.52 -8.42
CA GLY A 145 -11.66 4.75 -8.93
C GLY A 145 -11.50 4.91 -10.43
N GLN A 146 -12.23 5.86 -10.98
CA GLN A 146 -12.28 6.08 -12.43
C GLN A 146 -11.01 6.81 -12.90
N THR A 147 -10.53 6.42 -14.07
CA THR A 147 -9.40 7.08 -14.73
C THR A 147 -9.52 6.97 -16.23
N CYS A 148 -9.10 8.01 -16.92
CA CYS A 148 -9.05 8.08 -18.36
C CYS A 148 -7.61 8.26 -18.83
N VAL A 149 -7.24 7.54 -19.86
CA VAL A 149 -5.95 7.65 -20.56
C VAL A 149 -6.23 7.72 -22.04
N SER A 150 -5.53 8.63 -22.74
CA SER A 150 -5.54 8.68 -24.20
C SER A 150 -4.14 8.38 -24.73
N LEU A 151 -4.07 7.56 -25.76
CA LEU A 151 -2.83 7.14 -26.39
C LEU A 151 -2.93 7.39 -27.91
N ASN A 152 -1.98 8.14 -28.46
CA ASN A 152 -1.92 8.43 -29.89
C ASN A 152 -0.57 7.97 -30.44
N ILE A 153 -0.60 7.17 -31.48
CA ILE A 153 0.58 6.72 -32.23
C ILE A 153 0.78 7.68 -33.41
N ASN A 154 1.97 8.31 -33.46
CA ASN A 154 2.35 9.24 -34.51
C ASN A 154 2.97 8.51 -35.71
N ASN A 155 2.96 9.17 -36.89
CA ASN A 155 3.52 8.59 -38.11
C ASN A 155 5.03 8.28 -38.05
N ASP A 156 5.75 8.92 -37.14
CA ASP A 156 7.19 8.69 -36.91
C ASP A 156 7.47 7.53 -35.91
N GLY A 157 6.42 6.83 -35.47
CA GLY A 157 6.52 5.74 -34.52
C GLY A 157 6.69 6.19 -33.07
N THR A 158 6.55 7.48 -32.77
CA THR A 158 6.46 7.96 -31.38
C THR A 158 5.02 7.85 -30.85
N VAL A 159 4.87 7.84 -29.53
CA VAL A 159 3.59 7.72 -28.86
C VAL A 159 3.39 8.88 -27.89
N ALA A 160 2.28 9.61 -28.06
CA ALA A 160 1.81 10.59 -27.08
C ALA A 160 0.81 9.91 -26.13
N LEU A 161 1.17 9.88 -24.85
CA LEU A 161 0.38 9.29 -23.77
C LEU A 161 -0.16 10.41 -22.87
N SER A 162 -1.45 10.68 -22.95
CA SER A 162 -2.11 11.69 -22.12
C SER A 162 -2.72 11.04 -20.88
N VAL A 163 -2.32 11.50 -19.69
CA VAL A 163 -2.77 11.00 -18.38
C VAL A 163 -3.25 12.15 -17.49
N GLY A 164 -4.37 11.96 -16.79
CA GLY A 164 -4.98 13.00 -15.95
C GLY A 164 -4.41 13.10 -14.55
N THR A 165 -3.53 12.20 -14.14
CA THR A 165 -2.94 12.22 -12.80
C THR A 165 -1.68 13.08 -12.76
N PRO A 166 -1.48 13.92 -11.72
CA PRO A 166 -0.23 14.65 -11.56
C PRO A 166 0.96 13.72 -11.37
N ASP A 167 2.14 14.18 -11.76
CA ASP A 167 3.36 13.41 -11.61
C ASP A 167 3.89 13.49 -10.17
N ILE A 168 3.48 12.54 -9.35
CA ILE A 168 3.95 12.40 -7.97
C ILE A 168 4.78 11.13 -7.84
N GLY A 169 6.04 11.29 -7.42
CA GLY A 169 6.96 10.15 -7.24
C GLY A 169 7.37 9.44 -8.53
N GLY A 170 7.32 10.13 -9.66
CA GLY A 170 7.73 9.56 -10.96
C GLY A 170 6.66 8.71 -11.65
N SER A 171 5.38 8.86 -11.30
CA SER A 171 4.29 8.10 -11.90
C SER A 171 4.20 8.28 -13.42
N ARG A 172 4.55 9.45 -13.94
CA ARG A 172 4.64 9.71 -15.38
C ARG A 172 5.58 8.72 -16.09
N ALA A 173 6.79 8.53 -15.55
CA ALA A 173 7.75 7.58 -16.09
C ALA A 173 7.21 6.14 -16.04
N SER A 174 6.54 5.76 -14.95
CA SER A 174 5.91 4.44 -14.81
C SER A 174 4.82 4.21 -15.86
N MET A 175 3.99 5.21 -16.15
CA MET A 175 2.96 5.10 -17.19
C MET A 175 3.58 4.94 -18.59
N CYS A 176 4.64 5.72 -18.89
CA CYS A 176 5.38 5.57 -20.15
C CYS A 176 5.98 4.17 -20.30
N LEU A 177 6.56 3.63 -19.22
CA LEU A 177 7.15 2.28 -19.24
C LEU A 177 6.08 1.22 -19.51
N MET A 178 4.94 1.28 -18.81
CA MET A 178 3.81 0.35 -19.02
C MET A 178 3.27 0.39 -20.46
N ALA A 179 3.15 1.60 -21.03
CA ALA A 179 2.75 1.75 -22.42
C ALA A 179 3.79 1.17 -23.40
N ALA A 180 5.07 1.45 -23.16
CA ALA A 180 6.15 0.95 -24.00
C ALA A 180 6.25 -0.58 -23.98
N GLU A 181 6.18 -1.19 -22.79
CA GLU A 181 6.18 -2.65 -22.63
C GLU A 181 5.00 -3.31 -23.33
N GLU A 182 3.80 -2.78 -23.16
CA GLU A 182 2.60 -3.34 -23.79
C GLU A 182 2.60 -3.18 -25.32
N LEU A 183 3.14 -2.05 -25.85
CA LEU A 183 3.26 -1.81 -27.28
C LEU A 183 4.47 -2.53 -27.92
N GLY A 184 5.41 -3.03 -27.13
CA GLY A 184 6.63 -3.65 -27.62
C GLY A 184 7.61 -2.66 -28.26
N ILE A 185 7.66 -1.40 -27.79
CA ILE A 185 8.52 -0.34 -28.33
C ILE A 185 9.50 0.18 -27.25
N PRO A 186 10.61 0.82 -27.68
CA PRO A 186 11.52 1.46 -26.73
C PRO A 186 10.84 2.55 -25.89
N TYR A 187 11.22 2.65 -24.60
CA TYR A 187 10.68 3.62 -23.66
C TYR A 187 10.80 5.08 -24.13
N ASP A 188 11.88 5.44 -24.75
CA ASP A 188 12.17 6.80 -25.26
C ASP A 188 11.23 7.23 -26.41
N LYS A 189 10.49 6.29 -27.00
CA LYS A 189 9.45 6.57 -27.98
C LYS A 189 8.14 7.02 -27.37
N VAL A 190 7.94 6.84 -26.06
CA VAL A 190 6.69 7.21 -25.37
C VAL A 190 6.88 8.52 -24.61
N ARG A 191 6.05 9.51 -24.90
CA ARG A 191 6.05 10.82 -24.24
C ARG A 191 4.72 11.04 -23.49
N ALA A 192 4.79 11.22 -22.18
CA ALA A 192 3.62 11.55 -21.38
C ALA A 192 3.30 13.06 -21.43
N ILE A 193 2.00 13.35 -21.58
CA ILE A 193 1.37 14.65 -21.39
C ILE A 193 0.53 14.54 -20.15
N VAL A 194 0.78 15.39 -19.16
CA VAL A 194 0.20 15.24 -17.82
C VAL A 194 -0.78 16.38 -17.52
N ALA A 195 -1.96 15.99 -17.02
CA ALA A 195 -2.97 16.86 -16.40
C ALA A 195 -3.51 18.00 -17.28
N ASP A 196 -3.68 17.76 -18.57
CA ASP A 196 -4.42 18.68 -19.43
C ASP A 196 -5.89 18.30 -19.49
N THR A 197 -6.73 19.04 -18.77
CA THR A 197 -8.18 18.78 -18.66
C THR A 197 -8.95 19.04 -19.95
N SER A 198 -8.37 19.73 -20.94
CA SER A 198 -8.99 19.95 -22.25
C SER A 198 -8.86 18.74 -23.20
N SER A 199 -7.91 17.86 -22.92
CA SER A 199 -7.58 16.71 -23.79
C SER A 199 -7.92 15.36 -23.19
N LEU A 200 -8.45 15.31 -21.97
CA LEU A 200 -8.72 14.07 -21.23
C LEU A 200 -10.12 14.01 -20.66
N GLY A 201 -10.62 12.78 -20.50
CA GLY A 201 -11.80 12.51 -19.70
C GLY A 201 -11.54 12.60 -18.19
N TYR A 202 -12.55 12.21 -17.42
CA TYR A 202 -12.53 12.27 -15.97
C TYR A 202 -11.43 11.40 -15.36
N ASN A 203 -10.77 11.91 -14.33
CA ASN A 203 -9.87 11.18 -13.46
C ASN A 203 -10.20 11.50 -12.01
N ASP A 204 -10.32 10.47 -11.20
CA ASP A 204 -10.45 10.61 -9.75
C ASP A 204 -9.20 11.24 -9.13
N VAL A 205 -9.38 11.75 -7.92
CA VAL A 205 -8.30 12.34 -7.12
C VAL A 205 -7.11 11.40 -6.98
N THR A 206 -5.91 11.97 -7.00
CA THR A 206 -4.67 11.24 -6.75
C THR A 206 -4.47 11.03 -5.24
N ASP A 207 -5.08 9.99 -4.72
CA ASP A 207 -4.93 9.52 -3.33
C ASP A 207 -5.04 7.99 -3.24
N GLY A 208 -5.09 7.44 -2.03
CA GLY A 208 -5.33 6.02 -1.78
C GLY A 208 -4.41 5.04 -2.52
N SER A 209 -3.24 5.50 -2.97
CA SER A 209 -2.25 4.71 -3.74
C SER A 209 -2.78 4.20 -5.08
N ARG A 210 -3.75 4.89 -5.68
CA ARG A 210 -4.44 4.44 -6.89
C ARG A 210 -3.70 4.71 -8.21
N THR A 211 -2.79 5.68 -8.26
CA THR A 211 -2.24 6.16 -9.54
C THR A 211 -1.60 5.03 -10.35
N THR A 212 -0.58 4.36 -9.82
CA THR A 212 0.08 3.27 -10.56
C THR A 212 -0.86 2.11 -10.83
N PHE A 213 -1.74 1.80 -9.90
CA PHE A 213 -2.72 0.72 -10.03
C PHE A 213 -3.81 1.04 -11.06
N ALA A 214 -4.57 2.11 -10.86
CA ALA A 214 -5.73 2.43 -11.71
C ALA A 214 -5.33 3.07 -13.05
N THR A 215 -4.46 4.10 -13.02
CA THR A 215 -4.02 4.78 -14.25
C THR A 215 -3.07 3.89 -15.06
N GLY A 216 -2.26 3.06 -14.38
CA GLY A 216 -1.44 2.05 -15.04
C GLY A 216 -2.28 1.02 -15.79
N MET A 217 -3.34 0.50 -15.19
CA MET A 217 -4.24 -0.41 -15.87
C MET A 217 -4.94 0.27 -17.07
N ALA A 218 -5.40 1.51 -16.93
CA ALA A 218 -5.99 2.25 -18.05
C ALA A 218 -4.97 2.49 -19.17
N THR A 219 -3.69 2.73 -18.85
CA THR A 219 -2.61 2.84 -19.83
C THR A 219 -2.40 1.54 -20.59
N ILE A 220 -2.35 0.41 -19.91
CA ILE A 220 -2.23 -0.92 -20.50
C ILE A 220 -3.43 -1.20 -21.42
N LEU A 221 -4.65 -0.90 -20.96
CA LEU A 221 -5.84 -1.11 -21.76
C LEU A 221 -5.88 -0.23 -23.01
N ALA A 222 -5.45 1.04 -22.91
CA ALA A 222 -5.34 1.93 -24.07
C ALA A 222 -4.30 1.42 -25.09
N ALA A 223 -3.15 0.94 -24.62
CA ALA A 223 -2.14 0.33 -25.49
C ALA A 223 -2.66 -0.92 -26.20
N ARG A 224 -3.36 -1.80 -25.48
CA ARG A 224 -4.00 -2.99 -26.06
C ARG A 224 -5.08 -2.66 -27.08
N ASP A 225 -5.86 -1.58 -26.86
CA ASP A 225 -6.83 -1.11 -27.83
C ASP A 225 -6.16 -0.60 -29.12
N ALA A 226 -5.05 0.14 -28.98
CA ALA A 226 -4.28 0.61 -30.12
C ALA A 226 -3.67 -0.55 -30.95
N ILE A 227 -3.20 -1.61 -30.31
CA ILE A 227 -2.65 -2.81 -30.99
C ILE A 227 -3.74 -3.53 -31.83
N LYS A 228 -4.99 -3.47 -31.42
CA LYS A 228 -6.11 -4.15 -32.13
C LYS A 228 -6.58 -3.39 -33.35
N LYS A 229 -6.26 -2.13 -33.50
CA LYS A 229 -6.64 -1.26 -34.63
C LYS A 229 -5.62 -1.26 -35.73
#